data_f23971a3cab3970dd59de959a9e247dc
#
_entry.id   f23971a3cab3970dd59de959a9e247dc
#
_cell.length_a   1.000
_cell.length_b   1.000
_cell.length_c   1.000
_cell.angle_alpha   90.00
_cell.angle_beta   90.00
_cell.angle_gamma   90.00
#
_symmetry.space_group_name_H-M   'P 1'
#
loop_
_entity.id
_entity.type
_entity.pdbx_description
1 polymer ?
#
loop_
_entity_poly.entity_id
_entity_poly.type
_entity_poly.pdbx_seq_one_letter_code
_entity_poly.pdbx_strand_id
1 'polypeptide(L)'
;MTPEDHRQAFMAFLAGLLADVDRYIDAGGVDGVDLDMDGAGYRTVGLWLDRDELLAMVTEIGAAVQARIGNGPGPGRTRRMLSTVLIPVPGAAPKSGAS
;
A
#
# COMPACT_ATOMS: atom_id res chain seq x y z
N MET A 1 -9.63 16.00 15.19
CA MET A 1 -8.37 15.26 15.20
C MET A 1 -7.20 16.20 15.05
N THR A 2 -6.25 16.08 15.93
CA THR A 2 -5.05 16.89 15.88
C THR A 2 -4.00 16.25 14.98
N PRO A 3 -2.99 17.02 14.56
CA PRO A 3 -1.87 16.41 13.83
C PRO A 3 -1.21 15.28 14.60
N GLU A 4 -1.15 15.39 15.94
CA GLU A 4 -0.56 14.32 16.74
C GLU A 4 -1.43 13.05 16.71
N ASP A 5 -2.74 13.20 16.70
CA ASP A 5 -3.65 12.06 16.58
C ASP A 5 -3.43 11.34 15.25
N HIS A 6 -3.22 12.10 14.17
CA HIS A 6 -2.94 11.51 12.86
C HIS A 6 -1.61 10.77 12.86
N ARG A 7 -0.58 11.33 13.51
CA ARG A 7 0.71 10.63 13.61
C ARG A 7 0.58 9.32 14.36
N GLN A 8 -0.16 9.33 15.47
CA GLN A 8 -0.35 8.13 16.25
C GLN A 8 -1.12 7.06 15.46
N ALA A 9 -2.15 7.48 14.74
CA ALA A 9 -2.91 6.55 13.91
C ALA A 9 -2.04 5.94 12.81
N PHE A 10 -1.20 6.76 12.19
CA PHE A 10 -0.31 6.25 11.15
C PHE A 10 0.75 5.33 11.73
N MET A 11 1.29 5.64 12.90
CA MET A 11 2.24 4.75 13.56
C MET A 11 1.61 3.40 13.89
N ALA A 12 0.35 3.40 14.32
CA ALA A 12 -0.37 2.14 14.55
C ALA A 12 -0.55 1.36 13.26
N PHE A 13 -0.87 2.05 12.17
CA PHE A 13 -0.96 1.43 10.85
C PHE A 13 0.37 0.79 10.45
N LEU A 14 1.48 1.51 10.62
CA LEU A 14 2.81 0.98 10.30
C LEU A 14 3.17 -0.23 11.17
N ALA A 15 2.83 -0.18 12.45
CA ALA A 15 3.11 -1.29 13.35
C ALA A 15 2.36 -2.55 12.91
N GLY A 16 1.10 -2.39 12.49
CA GLY A 16 0.33 -3.52 11.96
C GLY A 16 0.93 -4.09 10.68
N LEU A 17 1.37 -3.19 9.80
CA LEU A 17 1.99 -3.61 8.54
C LEU A 17 3.30 -4.35 8.82
N LEU A 18 4.12 -3.84 9.73
CA LEU A 18 5.37 -4.49 10.10
C LEU A 18 5.11 -5.88 10.68
N ALA A 19 4.08 -6.01 11.53
CA ALA A 19 3.74 -7.30 12.10
C ALA A 19 3.31 -8.29 11.01
N ASP A 20 2.58 -7.83 10.00
CA ASP A 20 2.18 -8.69 8.88
C ASP A 20 3.40 -9.16 8.07
N VAL A 21 4.34 -8.25 7.82
CA VAL A 21 5.57 -8.59 7.09
C VAL A 21 6.41 -9.57 7.90
N ASP A 22 6.53 -9.35 9.21
CA ASP A 22 7.28 -10.26 10.07
C ASP A 22 6.66 -11.67 10.08
N ARG A 23 5.34 -11.75 10.13
CA ARG A 23 4.67 -13.05 10.08
C ARG A 23 4.91 -13.76 8.75
N TYR A 24 4.92 -13.02 7.65
CA TYR A 24 5.20 -13.60 6.34
C TYR A 24 6.62 -14.16 6.30
N ILE A 25 7.59 -13.39 6.76
CA ILE A 25 9.00 -13.83 6.77
C ILE A 25 9.18 -15.03 7.70
N ASP A 26 8.61 -14.98 8.89
CA ASP A 26 8.73 -16.05 9.86
C ASP A 26 8.11 -17.35 9.37
N ALA A 27 6.96 -17.26 8.71
CA ALA A 27 6.27 -18.44 8.20
C ALA A 27 7.07 -19.14 7.09
N GLY A 28 7.77 -18.37 6.24
CA GLY A 28 8.57 -18.94 5.18
C GLY A 28 10.01 -19.23 5.58
N GLY A 29 10.46 -18.64 6.69
CA GLY A 29 11.87 -18.65 7.04
C GLY A 29 12.67 -17.81 6.04
N VAL A 30 13.95 -17.68 6.29
CA VAL A 30 14.80 -16.84 5.42
C VAL A 30 14.89 -17.43 4.02
N ASP A 31 15.06 -18.73 3.93
CA ASP A 31 15.22 -19.39 2.63
C ASP A 31 13.90 -19.71 1.95
N GLY A 32 12.80 -19.62 2.68
CA GLY A 32 11.49 -19.92 2.16
C GLY A 32 10.75 -18.73 1.59
N VAL A 33 11.32 -17.54 1.70
CA VAL A 33 10.66 -16.32 1.20
C VAL A 33 10.95 -16.16 -0.29
N ASP A 34 9.89 -16.10 -1.09
CA ASP A 34 10.01 -15.87 -2.53
C ASP A 34 8.97 -14.82 -2.89
N LEU A 35 9.40 -13.57 -2.97
CA LEU A 35 8.50 -12.43 -3.17
C LEU A 35 7.74 -12.54 -4.50
N ASP A 36 8.41 -12.98 -5.55
CA ASP A 36 7.77 -13.08 -6.86
C ASP A 36 6.73 -14.19 -6.90
N MET A 37 7.08 -15.37 -6.41
CA MET A 37 6.18 -16.51 -6.43
C MET A 37 5.01 -16.33 -5.47
N ASP A 38 5.28 -15.71 -4.32
CA ASP A 38 4.23 -15.46 -3.33
C ASP A 38 3.37 -14.26 -3.71
N GLY A 39 3.78 -13.50 -4.72
CA GLY A 39 3.04 -12.29 -5.10
C GLY A 39 3.16 -11.19 -4.07
N ALA A 40 4.17 -11.23 -3.24
CA ALA A 40 4.41 -10.21 -2.24
C ALA A 40 5.33 -9.13 -2.81
N GLY A 41 5.21 -7.93 -2.27
CA GLY A 41 6.09 -6.85 -2.70
C GLY A 41 5.79 -5.57 -1.97
N TYR A 42 6.71 -4.65 -2.07
CA TYR A 42 6.54 -3.31 -1.55
C TYR A 42 7.21 -2.34 -2.51
N ARG A 43 6.56 -1.19 -2.71
CA ARG A 43 7.03 -0.24 -3.69
C ARG A 43 6.60 1.17 -3.32
N THR A 44 7.46 2.11 -3.60
CA THR A 44 7.14 3.52 -3.54
C THR A 44 7.47 4.14 -4.88
N VAL A 45 6.54 4.90 -5.44
CA VAL A 45 6.74 5.57 -6.71
C VAL A 45 6.15 6.97 -6.61
N GLY A 46 6.86 7.95 -7.14
CA GLY A 46 6.38 9.31 -7.21
C GLY A 46 5.55 9.53 -8.46
N LEU A 47 4.40 10.14 -8.30
CA LEU A 47 3.50 10.42 -9.40
C LEU A 47 3.08 11.89 -9.36
N TRP A 48 3.05 12.52 -10.51
CA TRP A 48 2.56 13.89 -10.65
C TRP A 48 1.11 13.81 -11.12
N LEU A 49 0.19 14.19 -10.23
CA LEU A 49 -1.24 14.04 -10.50
C LEU A 49 -1.95 15.36 -10.19
N ASP A 50 -2.77 15.80 -11.12
CA ASP A 50 -3.72 16.85 -10.77
C ASP A 50 -4.90 16.23 -10.02
N ARG A 51 -5.86 17.06 -9.62
CA ARG A 51 -6.96 16.57 -8.80
C ARG A 51 -7.82 15.53 -9.55
N ASP A 52 -8.09 15.76 -10.81
CA ASP A 52 -8.92 14.84 -11.58
C ASP A 52 -8.22 13.50 -11.80
N GLU A 53 -6.93 13.54 -12.10
CA GLU A 53 -6.14 12.32 -12.23
C GLU A 53 -6.06 11.55 -10.93
N LEU A 54 -5.89 12.27 -9.81
CA LEU A 54 -5.87 11.64 -8.49
C LEU A 54 -7.18 10.94 -8.20
N LEU A 55 -8.30 11.63 -8.42
CA LEU A 55 -9.62 11.04 -8.17
C LEU A 55 -9.87 9.83 -9.05
N ALA A 56 -9.47 9.91 -10.32
CA ALA A 56 -9.61 8.79 -11.23
C ALA A 56 -8.81 7.58 -10.76
N MET A 57 -7.57 7.80 -10.34
CA MET A 57 -6.73 6.72 -9.86
C MET A 57 -7.28 6.07 -8.59
N VAL A 58 -7.70 6.89 -7.64
CA VAL A 58 -8.28 6.38 -6.39
C VAL A 58 -9.54 5.56 -6.69
N THR A 59 -10.37 6.04 -7.61
CA THR A 59 -11.57 5.31 -8.01
C THR A 59 -11.21 3.98 -8.67
N GLU A 60 -10.21 3.96 -9.54
CA GLU A 60 -9.77 2.74 -10.20
C GLU A 60 -9.24 1.71 -9.21
N ILE A 61 -8.42 2.16 -8.26
CA ILE A 61 -7.89 1.28 -7.22
C ILE A 61 -9.04 0.72 -6.37
N GLY A 62 -9.96 1.59 -5.98
CA GLY A 62 -11.12 1.18 -5.20
C GLY A 62 -11.97 0.15 -5.91
N ALA A 63 -12.21 0.37 -7.21
CA ALA A 63 -13.00 -0.59 -8.00
C ALA A 63 -12.31 -1.94 -8.11
N ALA A 64 -10.99 -1.94 -8.30
CA ALA A 64 -10.23 -3.18 -8.37
C ALA A 64 -10.31 -3.97 -7.07
N VAL A 65 -10.23 -3.28 -5.95
CA VAL A 65 -10.34 -3.92 -4.63
C VAL A 65 -11.76 -4.43 -4.39
N GLN A 66 -12.76 -3.59 -4.68
CA GLN A 66 -14.16 -3.96 -4.45
C GLN A 66 -14.57 -5.19 -5.26
N ALA A 67 -14.06 -5.32 -6.46
CA ALA A 67 -14.38 -6.47 -7.30
C ALA A 67 -13.90 -7.79 -6.69
N ARG A 68 -12.98 -7.75 -5.76
CA ARG A 68 -12.34 -8.94 -5.19
C ARG A 68 -12.57 -9.12 -3.71
N ILE A 69 -13.10 -8.10 -3.04
CA ILE A 69 -13.22 -8.12 -1.57
C ILE A 69 -14.19 -9.19 -1.10
N GLY A 70 -15.14 -9.59 -1.94
CA GLY A 70 -16.10 -10.63 -1.63
C GLY A 70 -15.61 -12.04 -1.89
N ASN A 71 -14.39 -12.20 -2.41
CA ASN A 71 -13.84 -13.54 -2.64
C ASN A 71 -13.64 -14.26 -1.31
N GLY A 72 -14.12 -15.50 -1.24
CA GLY A 72 -13.88 -16.32 -0.06
C GLY A 72 -12.71 -17.26 -0.26
N PRO A 73 -12.40 -18.04 0.78
CA PRO A 73 -11.38 -19.07 0.67
C PRO A 73 -11.74 -20.06 -0.43
N GLY A 74 -10.74 -20.62 -1.06
CA GLY A 74 -10.96 -21.61 -2.11
C GLY A 74 -9.64 -22.17 -2.61
N PRO A 75 -9.71 -23.18 -3.48
CA PRO A 75 -8.49 -23.77 -4.04
C PRO A 75 -7.67 -22.73 -4.78
N GLY A 76 -6.38 -22.72 -4.53
CA GLY A 76 -5.46 -21.77 -5.17
C GLY A 76 -5.53 -20.37 -4.65
N ARG A 77 -6.38 -20.09 -3.66
CA ARG A 77 -6.50 -18.75 -3.08
C ARG A 77 -5.73 -18.66 -1.79
N THR A 78 -4.92 -17.63 -1.67
CA THR A 78 -4.19 -17.29 -0.46
C THR A 78 -4.70 -15.94 0.03
N ARG A 79 -4.97 -15.82 1.32
CA ARG A 79 -5.37 -14.53 1.87
C ARG A 79 -4.19 -13.57 1.78
N ARG A 80 -4.43 -12.42 1.18
CA ARG A 80 -3.40 -11.39 1.02
C ARG A 80 -3.89 -10.09 1.62
N MET A 81 -3.00 -9.39 2.30
CA MET A 81 -3.30 -8.08 2.86
C MET A 81 -2.70 -7.03 1.96
N LEU A 82 -3.54 -6.15 1.46
CA LEU A 82 -3.12 -5.01 0.64
C LEU A 82 -3.23 -3.75 1.47
N SER A 83 -2.11 -3.09 1.67
CA SER A 83 -2.08 -1.81 2.38
C SER A 83 -1.62 -0.74 1.41
N THR A 84 -2.30 0.39 1.40
CA THR A 84 -1.97 1.49 0.49
C THR A 84 -1.74 2.77 1.27
N VAL A 85 -0.77 3.54 0.83
CA VAL A 85 -0.49 4.86 1.39
C VAL A 85 -0.32 5.83 0.24
N LEU A 86 -1.11 6.88 0.22
CA LEU A 86 -1.06 7.92 -0.80
C LEU A 86 -1.04 9.26 -0.11
N ILE A 87 0.05 9.99 -0.25
CA ILE A 87 0.22 11.28 0.40
C ILE A 87 0.84 12.27 -0.56
N PRO A 88 0.49 13.55 -0.43
CA PRO A 88 1.24 14.58 -1.13
C PRO A 88 2.62 14.75 -0.51
N VAL A 89 3.59 15.05 -1.35
CA VAL A 89 4.97 15.28 -0.89
C VAL A 89 5.27 16.77 -1.07
N PRO A 90 5.20 17.56 -0.01
CA PRO A 90 5.44 18.99 -0.12
C PRO A 90 6.88 19.28 -0.48
N GLY A 91 7.07 20.32 -1.28
CA GLY A 91 8.40 20.73 -1.69
C GLY A 91 9.03 19.87 -2.77
N ALA A 92 8.34 18.82 -3.23
CA ALA A 92 8.87 17.95 -4.26
C ALA A 92 8.67 18.50 -5.65
N ALA A 93 7.78 19.48 -5.80
CA ALA A 93 7.49 20.03 -7.12
C ALA A 93 8.71 20.68 -7.72
N PRO A 94 9.07 20.37 -8.96
CA PRO A 94 10.14 21.09 -9.61
C PRO A 94 9.74 22.54 -9.77
N LYS A 95 10.72 23.42 -9.73
CA LYS A 95 10.47 24.81 -10.03
C LYS A 95 10.01 24.92 -11.46
N SER A 96 9.06 25.79 -11.71
CA SER A 96 8.57 25.96 -13.09
C SER A 96 9.68 26.24 -14.05
N GLY A 97 10.59 27.02 -13.64
CA GLY A 97 11.73 27.28 -14.50
C GLY A 97 12.68 26.11 -14.56
N ALA A 98 12.66 25.27 -13.59
CA ALA A 98 13.57 24.14 -13.53
C ALA A 98 12.96 22.89 -14.13
N SER A 99 11.70 22.90 -14.21
CA SER A 99 11.03 21.69 -14.72
C SER A 99 11.02 21.70 -16.22
#